data_682081a86a2f2e421f5b031cb159109d
#
_entry.id   682081a86a2f2e421f5b031cb159109d
#
_cell.length_a   1.000
_cell.length_b   1.000
_cell.length_c   1.000
_cell.angle_alpha   90.00
_cell.angle_beta   90.00
_cell.angle_gamma   90.00
#
_symmetry.space_group_name_H-M   'P 1'
#
loop_
_entity.id
_entity.type
_entity.pdbx_description
1 polymer ?
#
loop_
_entity_poly.entity_id
_entity_poly.type
_entity_poly.pdbx_seq_one_letter_code
_entity_poly.pdbx_strand_id
1 'polypeptide(L)'
;MNYLNYERVPVKHRDPNERIKGLDEQTLIPYTLEEVVAEASRCIGCGLCVEGCPARIDIPGYQIAVANGDLIEALKINFEKLPFVGVCGNVCPHPCEDHCVLDDNKAPVATRHIKRFVSENSGDYSKLGIVQNDLGGHPSVAIIGGGPSGLSAAFYLSINGIKVDVYEATDKPGGMMVHGIPSFRLSRDVVRKETEHVLSYGARIFYNCKVGRDVSFDEILKKYDAVYIAVGNWKPSMTKTKGEELKGVYHALDFLGKINAGETIDVGENVAIIGGGFTAFDAARVSLRLGAKRVVVMYRRSATDRPGYPSSNAEEELEEAEEEKVEFMWEVTPFEFVGEGGKVKAIKYWKNKMVDTGKGRREPQPLKDVEYIIKVDTVIEATGQKGDLNFLPEELKNKIEISPSGDIVVNQYDMTSYPGIFAGGDVTNKRKDIISGVADAQRACMGILFYLKDLGKIKRIPAKLINFENGPYSTSLK
;
A
#
# COMPACT_ATOMS: atom_id res chain seq x y z
N MET A 1 -1.70 8.93 -41.15
CA MET A 1 -2.41 9.29 -39.92
C MET A 1 -2.56 8.00 -39.14
N ASN A 2 -1.78 7.79 -38.08
CA ASN A 2 -1.98 6.64 -37.20
C ASN A 2 -3.28 6.91 -36.40
N TYR A 3 -4.30 6.12 -36.67
CA TYR A 3 -5.52 6.15 -35.89
C TYR A 3 -5.16 5.74 -34.48
N LEU A 4 -5.53 6.57 -33.50
CA LEU A 4 -5.42 6.23 -32.10
C LEU A 4 -6.15 4.91 -31.86
N ASN A 5 -5.44 3.88 -31.38
CA ASN A 5 -6.12 2.64 -31.00
C ASN A 5 -6.78 2.85 -29.64
N TYR A 6 -8.08 2.97 -29.62
CA TYR A 6 -8.88 3.15 -28.41
C TYR A 6 -9.27 1.83 -27.75
N GLU A 7 -9.04 0.69 -28.38
CA GLU A 7 -9.35 -0.60 -27.82
C GLU A 7 -8.28 -1.00 -26.79
N ARG A 8 -8.69 -1.08 -25.53
CA ARG A 8 -7.83 -1.58 -24.44
C ARG A 8 -7.62 -3.08 -24.63
N VAL A 9 -6.38 -3.55 -24.50
CA VAL A 9 -6.10 -4.98 -24.40
C VAL A 9 -6.73 -5.50 -23.10
N PRO A 10 -7.64 -6.50 -23.15
CA PRO A 10 -8.35 -6.95 -21.98
C PRO A 10 -7.41 -7.50 -20.92
N VAL A 11 -7.60 -7.07 -19.67
CA VAL A 11 -6.96 -7.70 -18.52
C VAL A 11 -7.69 -9.01 -18.25
N LYS A 12 -6.95 -10.11 -18.24
CA LYS A 12 -7.53 -11.44 -18.06
C LYS A 12 -7.59 -11.82 -16.59
N HIS A 13 -8.76 -12.28 -16.16
CA HIS A 13 -8.97 -12.79 -14.82
C HIS A 13 -9.03 -14.31 -14.85
N ARG A 14 -8.49 -14.97 -13.83
CA ARG A 14 -8.70 -16.39 -13.61
C ARG A 14 -10.17 -16.63 -13.27
N ASP A 15 -10.70 -17.77 -13.67
CA ASP A 15 -12.09 -18.14 -13.34
C ASP A 15 -12.34 -18.03 -11.82
N PRO A 16 -13.44 -17.38 -11.38
CA PRO A 16 -13.71 -17.17 -9.95
C PRO A 16 -13.72 -18.47 -9.13
N ASN A 17 -14.22 -19.58 -9.68
CA ASN A 17 -14.25 -20.87 -8.98
C ASN A 17 -12.85 -21.51 -8.86
N GLU A 18 -11.92 -21.16 -9.76
CA GLU A 18 -10.54 -21.61 -9.66
C GLU A 18 -9.75 -20.77 -8.64
N ARG A 19 -9.85 -19.45 -8.71
CA ARG A 19 -9.08 -18.56 -7.85
C ARG A 19 -9.43 -18.63 -6.36
N ILE A 20 -10.65 -19.11 -6.00
CA ILE A 20 -11.04 -19.31 -4.59
C ILE A 20 -10.58 -20.64 -4.00
N LYS A 21 -9.96 -21.55 -4.77
CA LYS A 21 -9.52 -22.88 -4.29
C LYS A 21 -8.29 -22.82 -3.39
N GLY A 22 -7.52 -21.75 -3.42
CA GLY A 22 -6.30 -21.61 -2.63
C GLY A 22 -5.96 -20.17 -2.31
N LEU A 23 -5.18 -19.98 -1.23
CA LEU A 23 -4.75 -18.67 -0.78
C LEU A 23 -3.73 -17.99 -1.71
N ASP A 24 -3.01 -18.78 -2.53
CA ASP A 24 -1.96 -18.28 -3.42
C ASP A 24 -2.39 -18.17 -4.89
N GLU A 25 -3.64 -18.58 -5.19
CA GLU A 25 -4.16 -18.52 -6.56
C GLU A 25 -4.39 -17.10 -7.02
N GLN A 26 -3.46 -16.59 -7.85
CA GLN A 26 -3.50 -15.20 -8.35
C GLN A 26 -4.80 -14.92 -9.11
N THR A 27 -5.44 -13.80 -8.81
CA THR A 27 -6.68 -13.36 -9.48
C THR A 27 -6.42 -13.02 -10.95
N LEU A 28 -5.35 -12.29 -11.21
CA LEU A 28 -5.02 -11.75 -12.54
C LEU A 28 -4.06 -12.67 -13.29
N ILE A 29 -4.31 -12.85 -14.58
CA ILE A 29 -3.40 -13.52 -15.52
C ILE A 29 -2.53 -12.43 -16.17
N PRO A 30 -1.17 -12.56 -16.11
CA PRO A 30 -0.28 -11.58 -16.74
C PRO A 30 -0.49 -11.50 -18.25
N TYR A 31 -0.19 -10.33 -18.82
CA TYR A 31 -0.11 -10.17 -20.27
C TYR A 31 0.98 -11.05 -20.89
N THR A 32 0.78 -11.46 -22.13
CA THR A 32 1.86 -11.95 -22.98
C THR A 32 2.72 -10.78 -23.49
N LEU A 33 3.89 -11.10 -24.09
CA LEU A 33 4.75 -10.06 -24.70
C LEU A 33 4.00 -9.29 -25.79
N GLU A 34 3.23 -9.96 -26.64
CA GLU A 34 2.45 -9.32 -27.70
C GLU A 34 1.37 -8.40 -27.13
N GLU A 35 0.66 -8.85 -26.09
CA GLU A 35 -0.39 -8.08 -25.44
C GLU A 35 0.16 -6.83 -24.76
N VAL A 36 1.29 -6.94 -24.05
CA VAL A 36 1.86 -5.80 -23.34
C VAL A 36 2.43 -4.76 -24.30
N VAL A 37 3.05 -5.17 -25.42
CA VAL A 37 3.53 -4.27 -26.45
C VAL A 37 2.37 -3.57 -27.16
N ALA A 38 1.29 -4.30 -27.48
CA ALA A 38 0.08 -3.71 -28.06
C ALA A 38 -0.55 -2.67 -27.13
N GLU A 39 -0.69 -3.00 -25.83
CA GLU A 39 -1.26 -2.09 -24.84
C GLU A 39 -0.38 -0.85 -24.59
N ALA A 40 0.94 -1.03 -24.46
CA ALA A 40 1.89 0.06 -24.29
C ALA A 40 1.93 1.02 -25.50
N SER A 41 1.76 0.48 -26.72
CA SER A 41 1.73 1.25 -27.97
C SER A 41 0.52 2.18 -28.08
N ARG A 42 -0.49 2.04 -27.24
CA ARG A 42 -1.65 2.96 -27.16
C ARG A 42 -1.29 4.30 -26.54
N CYS A 43 -0.18 4.36 -25.80
CA CYS A 43 0.25 5.58 -25.12
C CYS A 43 0.64 6.67 -26.14
N ILE A 44 0.00 7.83 -26.07
CA ILE A 44 0.28 8.98 -26.96
C ILE A 44 1.32 9.95 -26.37
N GLY A 45 1.91 9.66 -25.22
CA GLY A 45 2.97 10.47 -24.62
C GLY A 45 2.50 11.79 -24.00
N CYS A 46 1.21 11.99 -23.70
CA CYS A 46 0.68 13.28 -23.24
C CYS A 46 1.13 13.68 -21.80
N GLY A 47 1.55 12.74 -20.97
CA GLY A 47 2.08 13.01 -19.62
C GLY A 47 1.04 13.24 -18.50
N LEU A 48 -0.27 13.28 -18.77
CA LEU A 48 -1.30 13.54 -17.75
C LEU A 48 -1.28 12.50 -16.63
N CYS A 49 -0.97 11.24 -16.93
CA CYS A 49 -0.83 10.17 -15.95
C CYS A 49 0.31 10.39 -14.94
N VAL A 50 1.33 11.18 -15.27
CA VAL A 50 2.42 11.55 -14.36
C VAL A 50 1.88 12.45 -13.24
N GLU A 51 0.95 13.36 -13.57
CA GLU A 51 0.28 14.21 -12.59
C GLU A 51 -0.58 13.40 -11.61
N GLY A 52 -1.21 12.33 -12.08
CA GLY A 52 -1.99 11.41 -11.25
C GLY A 52 -1.14 10.51 -10.35
N CYS A 53 0.15 10.32 -10.66
CA CYS A 53 1.04 9.45 -9.90
C CYS A 53 1.65 10.18 -8.69
N PRO A 54 1.43 9.72 -7.43
CA PRO A 54 2.07 10.32 -6.26
C PRO A 54 3.60 10.39 -6.34
N ALA A 55 4.23 9.36 -6.90
CA ALA A 55 5.68 9.29 -7.06
C ALA A 55 6.21 9.99 -8.33
N ARG A 56 5.32 10.53 -9.18
CA ARG A 56 5.71 11.23 -10.42
C ARG A 56 6.61 10.38 -11.33
N ILE A 57 6.26 9.10 -11.51
CA ILE A 57 6.97 8.18 -12.41
C ILE A 57 6.80 8.68 -13.86
N ASP A 58 7.86 8.62 -14.65
CA ASP A 58 7.76 8.86 -16.10
C ASP A 58 7.04 7.70 -16.79
N ILE A 59 5.70 7.74 -16.71
CA ILE A 59 4.83 6.70 -17.22
C ILE A 59 4.89 6.62 -18.75
N PRO A 60 4.81 7.73 -19.51
CA PRO A 60 4.99 7.68 -20.95
C PRO A 60 6.35 7.09 -21.36
N GLY A 61 7.43 7.48 -20.69
CA GLY A 61 8.78 6.99 -20.98
C GLY A 61 8.88 5.47 -20.86
N TYR A 62 8.43 4.86 -19.77
CA TYR A 62 8.53 3.41 -19.66
C TYR A 62 7.54 2.67 -20.59
N GLN A 63 6.38 3.24 -20.91
CA GLN A 63 5.46 2.65 -21.86
C GLN A 63 6.05 2.65 -23.28
N ILE A 64 6.70 3.73 -23.69
CA ILE A 64 7.42 3.81 -24.98
C ILE A 64 8.56 2.77 -25.01
N ALA A 65 9.29 2.60 -23.91
CA ALA A 65 10.33 1.58 -23.82
C ALA A 65 9.76 0.16 -24.00
N VAL A 66 8.62 -0.15 -23.35
CA VAL A 66 7.91 -1.44 -23.53
C VAL A 66 7.42 -1.63 -24.96
N ALA A 67 6.84 -0.59 -25.57
CA ALA A 67 6.37 -0.63 -26.96
C ALA A 67 7.52 -0.93 -27.95
N ASN A 68 8.74 -0.52 -27.60
CA ASN A 68 9.97 -0.79 -28.36
C ASN A 68 10.65 -2.12 -27.98
N GLY A 69 10.09 -2.88 -27.04
CA GLY A 69 10.64 -4.15 -26.55
C GLY A 69 11.80 -4.01 -25.56
N ASP A 70 12.13 -2.80 -25.09
CA ASP A 70 13.22 -2.56 -24.14
C ASP A 70 12.70 -2.60 -22.68
N LEU A 71 12.57 -3.82 -22.14
CA LEU A 71 12.10 -4.03 -20.79
C LEU A 71 13.09 -3.56 -19.72
N ILE A 72 14.38 -3.57 -20.00
CA ILE A 72 15.42 -3.11 -19.06
C ILE A 72 15.34 -1.60 -18.91
N GLU A 73 15.20 -0.86 -20.01
CA GLU A 73 15.01 0.59 -19.97
C GLU A 73 13.69 0.94 -19.26
N ALA A 74 12.60 0.23 -19.57
CA ALA A 74 11.33 0.39 -18.88
C ALA A 74 11.45 0.17 -17.37
N LEU A 75 12.24 -0.82 -16.93
CA LEU A 75 12.50 -1.08 -15.53
C LEU A 75 13.31 0.06 -14.88
N LYS A 76 14.37 0.56 -15.52
CA LYS A 76 15.19 1.69 -15.04
C LYS A 76 14.34 2.94 -14.83
N ILE A 77 13.51 3.30 -15.81
CA ILE A 77 12.62 4.46 -15.72
C ILE A 77 11.68 4.34 -14.52
N ASN A 78 11.10 3.15 -14.29
CA ASN A 78 10.29 2.92 -13.09
C ASN A 78 11.13 3.05 -11.81
N PHE A 79 12.32 2.45 -11.77
CA PHE A 79 13.19 2.42 -10.59
C PHE A 79 13.67 3.81 -10.16
N GLU A 80 13.78 4.79 -11.06
CA GLU A 80 14.11 6.18 -10.66
C GLU A 80 13.20 6.70 -9.54
N LYS A 81 11.94 6.26 -9.53
CA LYS A 81 10.91 6.75 -8.61
C LYS A 81 10.22 5.66 -7.80
N LEU A 82 10.50 4.39 -8.06
CA LEU A 82 9.75 3.28 -7.48
C LEU A 82 10.65 2.05 -7.33
N PRO A 83 11.23 1.78 -6.15
CA PRO A 83 12.03 0.58 -5.91
C PRO A 83 11.18 -0.70 -5.78
N PHE A 84 9.85 -0.57 -5.69
CA PHE A 84 8.87 -1.65 -5.58
C PHE A 84 8.00 -1.74 -6.85
N VAL A 85 8.64 -1.98 -8.00
CA VAL A 85 7.98 -1.98 -9.32
C VAL A 85 6.97 -3.11 -9.43
N GLY A 86 7.36 -4.33 -9.04
CA GLY A 86 6.50 -5.51 -9.08
C GLY A 86 5.39 -5.45 -8.04
N VAL A 87 5.69 -5.00 -6.82
CA VAL A 87 4.65 -4.77 -5.81
C VAL A 87 3.59 -3.82 -6.34
N CYS A 88 3.98 -2.66 -6.85
CA CYS A 88 3.03 -1.70 -7.42
C CYS A 88 2.41 -2.17 -8.74
N GLY A 89 3.06 -3.06 -9.48
CA GLY A 89 2.48 -3.75 -10.63
C GLY A 89 1.31 -4.66 -10.28
N ASN A 90 1.31 -5.20 -9.07
CA ASN A 90 0.24 -6.08 -8.58
C ASN A 90 -0.88 -5.34 -7.84
N VAL A 91 -0.53 -4.38 -6.94
CA VAL A 91 -1.51 -3.84 -5.97
C VAL A 91 -1.58 -2.32 -5.91
N CYS A 92 -0.99 -1.58 -6.84
CA CYS A 92 -1.16 -0.13 -6.90
C CYS A 92 -2.61 0.22 -7.21
N PRO A 93 -3.22 1.20 -6.51
CA PRO A 93 -4.56 1.69 -6.84
C PRO A 93 -4.60 2.51 -8.15
N HIS A 94 -3.54 2.53 -8.90
CA HIS A 94 -3.31 3.11 -10.24
C HIS A 94 -4.04 4.43 -10.55
N PRO A 95 -3.95 5.46 -9.71
CA PRO A 95 -4.60 6.75 -9.96
C PRO A 95 -4.10 7.44 -11.24
N CYS A 96 -3.00 6.98 -11.80
CA CYS A 96 -2.51 7.42 -13.10
C CYS A 96 -3.42 6.99 -14.27
N GLU A 97 -4.14 5.88 -14.15
CA GLU A 97 -5.11 5.42 -15.14
C GLU A 97 -6.33 6.34 -15.16
N ASP A 98 -6.82 6.78 -13.99
CA ASP A 98 -7.90 7.77 -13.85
C ASP A 98 -7.54 9.17 -14.43
N HIS A 99 -6.25 9.43 -14.71
CA HIS A 99 -5.75 10.66 -15.35
C HIS A 99 -5.30 10.43 -16.80
N CYS A 100 -5.55 9.25 -17.36
CA CYS A 100 -5.20 8.97 -18.75
C CYS A 100 -6.17 9.70 -19.69
N VAL A 101 -5.65 10.37 -20.73
CA VAL A 101 -6.51 11.03 -21.71
C VAL A 101 -7.47 10.07 -22.44
N LEU A 102 -7.14 8.77 -22.47
CA LEU A 102 -8.01 7.74 -23.04
C LEU A 102 -9.13 7.27 -22.07
N ASP A 103 -9.14 7.75 -20.83
CA ASP A 103 -10.18 7.42 -19.85
C ASP A 103 -11.54 8.02 -20.20
N ASP A 104 -11.59 9.13 -20.95
CA ASP A 104 -12.83 9.71 -21.48
C ASP A 104 -13.65 8.69 -22.29
N ASN A 105 -12.99 7.67 -22.88
CA ASN A 105 -13.60 6.54 -23.57
C ASN A 105 -13.70 5.27 -22.68
N LYS A 106 -13.44 5.38 -21.38
CA LYS A 106 -13.33 4.26 -20.45
C LYS A 106 -12.32 3.18 -20.86
N ALA A 107 -11.27 3.61 -21.51
CA ALA A 107 -10.20 2.75 -22.03
C ALA A 107 -8.80 3.31 -21.72
N PRO A 108 -8.50 3.68 -20.44
CA PRO A 108 -7.16 4.15 -20.09
C PRO A 108 -6.14 3.06 -20.39
N VAL A 109 -4.88 3.46 -20.65
CA VAL A 109 -3.81 2.48 -20.83
C VAL A 109 -3.62 1.70 -19.54
N ALA A 110 -3.53 0.38 -19.60
CA ALA A 110 -3.42 -0.54 -18.45
C ALA A 110 -2.03 -0.46 -17.78
N THR A 111 -1.72 0.72 -17.28
CA THR A 111 -0.42 1.14 -16.73
C THR A 111 0.09 0.22 -15.64
N ARG A 112 -0.80 -0.22 -14.71
CA ARG A 112 -0.46 -1.15 -13.63
C ARG A 112 -0.02 -2.51 -14.20
N HIS A 113 -0.74 -3.06 -15.17
CA HIS A 113 -0.47 -4.38 -15.75
C HIS A 113 0.79 -4.37 -16.63
N ILE A 114 1.05 -3.29 -17.36
CA ILE A 114 2.32 -3.09 -18.08
C ILE A 114 3.49 -3.09 -17.09
N LYS A 115 3.37 -2.38 -15.96
CA LYS A 115 4.38 -2.35 -14.91
C LYS A 115 4.64 -3.73 -14.30
N ARG A 116 3.58 -4.50 -14.05
CA ARG A 116 3.69 -5.88 -13.58
C ARG A 116 4.50 -6.73 -14.56
N PHE A 117 4.16 -6.68 -15.85
CA PHE A 117 4.88 -7.41 -16.89
C PHE A 117 6.37 -7.03 -16.92
N VAL A 118 6.69 -5.74 -16.85
CA VAL A 118 8.07 -5.25 -16.80
C VAL A 118 8.83 -5.89 -15.64
N SER A 119 8.28 -5.83 -14.43
CA SER A 119 8.90 -6.40 -13.24
C SER A 119 9.12 -7.92 -13.34
N GLU A 120 8.15 -8.65 -13.89
CA GLU A 120 8.19 -10.12 -14.00
C GLU A 120 9.17 -10.59 -15.10
N ASN A 121 9.39 -9.78 -16.16
CA ASN A 121 10.11 -10.20 -17.37
C ASN A 121 11.45 -9.48 -17.63
N SER A 122 11.82 -8.48 -16.83
CA SER A 122 13.11 -7.77 -17.00
C SER A 122 14.32 -8.51 -16.43
N GLY A 123 14.13 -9.68 -15.83
CA GLY A 123 15.21 -10.51 -15.31
C GLY A 123 15.79 -10.04 -13.97
N ASP A 124 17.12 -10.03 -13.89
CA ASP A 124 17.85 -9.73 -12.65
C ASP A 124 18.05 -8.22 -12.46
N TYR A 125 17.54 -7.67 -11.35
CA TYR A 125 17.64 -6.25 -10.99
C TYR A 125 19.08 -5.80 -10.69
N SER A 126 20.02 -6.71 -10.41
CA SER A 126 21.43 -6.37 -10.26
C SER A 126 22.05 -5.77 -11.53
N LYS A 127 21.43 -6.02 -12.69
CA LYS A 127 21.86 -5.49 -14.00
C LYS A 127 21.39 -4.06 -14.28
N LEU A 128 20.67 -3.42 -13.35
CA LEU A 128 20.21 -2.04 -13.54
C LEU A 128 21.38 -1.03 -13.62
N GLY A 129 22.56 -1.37 -13.08
CA GLY A 129 23.72 -0.48 -13.10
C GLY A 129 23.48 0.79 -12.24
N ILE A 130 22.88 0.63 -11.06
CA ILE A 130 22.66 1.73 -10.13
C ILE A 130 24.00 2.17 -9.56
N VAL A 131 24.31 3.46 -9.71
CA VAL A 131 25.56 4.07 -9.22
C VAL A 131 25.35 4.55 -7.79
N GLN A 132 26.24 4.11 -6.89
CA GLN A 132 26.30 4.67 -5.54
C GLN A 132 27.00 6.04 -5.56
N ASN A 133 26.41 7.01 -4.91
CA ASN A 133 26.95 8.36 -4.80
C ASN A 133 27.85 8.49 -3.56
N ASP A 134 28.99 9.18 -3.72
CA ASP A 134 29.76 9.69 -2.58
C ASP A 134 29.41 11.17 -2.37
N LEU A 135 28.77 11.49 -1.26
CA LEU A 135 28.40 12.85 -0.89
C LEU A 135 29.45 13.57 -0.06
N GLY A 136 30.61 12.93 0.17
CA GLY A 136 31.76 13.49 0.90
C GLY A 136 31.54 13.56 2.41
N GLY A 137 30.94 12.54 2.99
CA GLY A 137 30.70 12.37 4.42
C GLY A 137 30.14 10.98 4.71
N HIS A 138 30.04 10.61 5.99
CA HIS A 138 29.51 9.31 6.42
C HIS A 138 28.43 9.44 7.49
N PRO A 139 27.38 10.25 7.26
CA PRO A 139 26.31 10.41 8.22
C PRO A 139 25.48 9.13 8.35
N SER A 140 24.75 9.06 9.45
CA SER A 140 23.91 7.90 9.78
C SER A 140 22.46 8.31 10.00
N VAL A 141 21.55 7.48 9.51
CA VAL A 141 20.09 7.68 9.62
C VAL A 141 19.45 6.43 10.20
N ALA A 142 18.61 6.61 11.21
CA ALA A 142 17.72 5.55 11.69
C ALA A 142 16.37 5.61 10.97
N ILE A 143 15.87 4.46 10.57
CA ILE A 143 14.51 4.30 10.02
C ILE A 143 13.72 3.42 10.98
N ILE A 144 12.54 3.89 11.40
CA ILE A 144 11.64 3.15 12.29
C ILE A 144 10.48 2.60 11.49
N GLY A 145 10.50 1.29 11.24
CA GLY A 145 9.55 0.55 10.43
C GLY A 145 10.11 0.14 9.06
N GLY A 146 10.09 -1.16 8.78
CA GLY A 146 10.53 -1.81 7.54
C GLY A 146 9.40 -2.04 6.54
N GLY A 147 8.38 -1.17 6.51
CA GLY A 147 7.31 -1.16 5.49
C GLY A 147 7.77 -0.51 4.18
N PRO A 148 6.87 -0.37 3.17
CA PRO A 148 7.25 0.15 1.85
C PRO A 148 7.89 1.53 1.89
N SER A 149 7.42 2.43 2.76
CA SER A 149 7.99 3.76 2.93
C SER A 149 9.40 3.70 3.55
N GLY A 150 9.57 2.97 4.66
CA GLY A 150 10.86 2.82 5.32
C GLY A 150 11.91 2.14 4.45
N LEU A 151 11.55 1.06 3.75
CA LEU A 151 12.44 0.36 2.83
C LEU A 151 12.81 1.22 1.62
N SER A 152 11.89 2.02 1.08
CA SER A 152 12.19 2.98 0.01
C SER A 152 13.18 4.04 0.48
N ALA A 153 13.00 4.57 1.70
CA ALA A 153 13.95 5.52 2.28
C ALA A 153 15.31 4.87 2.52
N ALA A 154 15.34 3.61 3.02
CA ALA A 154 16.57 2.85 3.20
C ALA A 154 17.34 2.71 1.89
N PHE A 155 16.66 2.37 0.80
CA PHE A 155 17.25 2.27 -0.53
C PHE A 155 17.83 3.60 -1.00
N TYR A 156 17.03 4.66 -1.05
CA TYR A 156 17.48 5.96 -1.56
C TYR A 156 18.62 6.56 -0.74
N LEU A 157 18.61 6.42 0.57
CA LEU A 157 19.68 6.90 1.43
C LEU A 157 20.95 6.07 1.25
N SER A 158 20.86 4.74 1.20
CA SER A 158 22.02 3.85 1.06
C SER A 158 22.77 4.05 -0.26
N ILE A 159 22.05 4.17 -1.39
CA ILE A 159 22.70 4.46 -2.69
C ILE A 159 23.34 5.86 -2.74
N ASN A 160 22.97 6.74 -1.82
CA ASN A 160 23.60 8.06 -1.64
C ASN A 160 24.67 8.07 -0.53
N GLY A 161 25.21 6.92 -0.17
CA GLY A 161 26.36 6.81 0.74
C GLY A 161 26.04 7.09 2.23
N ILE A 162 24.74 7.13 2.58
CA ILE A 162 24.30 7.30 3.96
C ILE A 162 24.29 5.93 4.66
N LYS A 163 24.82 5.86 5.87
CA LYS A 163 24.70 4.66 6.70
C LYS A 163 23.28 4.55 7.25
N VAL A 164 22.57 3.49 6.91
CA VAL A 164 21.17 3.31 7.27
C VAL A 164 20.97 2.09 8.16
N ASP A 165 20.30 2.30 9.29
CA ASP A 165 19.83 1.25 10.19
C ASP A 165 18.30 1.29 10.27
N VAL A 166 17.66 0.18 9.90
CA VAL A 166 16.18 0.02 9.94
C VAL A 166 15.81 -0.80 11.18
N TYR A 167 14.92 -0.28 12.00
CA TYR A 167 14.35 -0.97 13.17
C TYR A 167 12.97 -1.49 12.81
N GLU A 168 12.83 -2.83 12.67
CA GLU A 168 11.61 -3.50 12.31
C GLU A 168 11.07 -4.31 13.49
N ALA A 169 9.82 -4.04 13.86
CA ALA A 169 9.18 -4.66 15.02
C ALA A 169 8.84 -6.14 14.83
N THR A 170 8.70 -6.58 13.58
CA THR A 170 8.35 -7.95 13.20
C THR A 170 9.58 -8.76 12.76
N ASP A 171 9.36 -10.03 12.48
CA ASP A 171 10.40 -10.97 12.01
C ASP A 171 10.71 -10.86 10.52
N LYS A 172 9.92 -10.07 9.76
CA LYS A 172 10.01 -9.94 8.30
C LYS A 172 9.87 -8.48 7.86
N PRO A 173 10.63 -8.05 6.84
CA PRO A 173 10.47 -6.73 6.23
C PRO A 173 9.28 -6.74 5.27
N GLY A 174 8.72 -5.56 5.02
CA GLY A 174 7.65 -5.37 4.04
C GLY A 174 6.37 -4.76 4.61
N GLY A 175 6.20 -4.75 5.95
CA GLY A 175 5.01 -4.17 6.57
C GLY A 175 3.71 -4.75 6.01
N MET A 176 2.77 -3.90 5.58
CA MET A 176 1.48 -4.36 5.03
C MET A 176 1.60 -5.18 3.74
N MET A 177 2.71 -5.07 2.99
CA MET A 177 2.95 -5.93 1.82
C MET A 177 3.02 -7.44 2.18
N VAL A 178 3.41 -7.77 3.41
CA VAL A 178 3.53 -9.15 3.89
C VAL A 178 2.51 -9.52 4.96
N HIS A 179 2.06 -8.56 5.78
CA HIS A 179 1.14 -8.83 6.89
C HIS A 179 -0.33 -8.58 6.54
N GLY A 180 -0.63 -7.55 5.73
CA GLY A 180 -2.00 -7.16 5.43
C GLY A 180 -2.52 -7.69 4.09
N ILE A 181 -1.76 -7.52 3.02
CA ILE A 181 -2.20 -7.88 1.67
C ILE A 181 -2.14 -9.40 1.47
N PRO A 182 -3.23 -10.04 1.03
CA PRO A 182 -3.24 -11.50 0.78
C PRO A 182 -2.32 -11.91 -0.37
N SER A 183 -1.79 -13.14 -0.31
CA SER A 183 -0.87 -13.68 -1.30
C SER A 183 -1.46 -13.83 -2.71
N PHE A 184 -2.77 -14.05 -2.83
CA PHE A 184 -3.44 -14.10 -4.14
C PHE A 184 -3.50 -12.74 -4.86
N ARG A 185 -3.27 -11.62 -4.15
CA ARG A 185 -3.12 -10.28 -4.73
C ARG A 185 -1.66 -9.90 -4.91
N LEU A 186 -0.81 -10.26 -3.96
CA LEU A 186 0.60 -9.91 -3.95
C LEU A 186 1.45 -11.11 -3.52
N SER A 187 2.08 -11.78 -4.49
CA SER A 187 2.96 -12.91 -4.23
C SER A 187 4.10 -12.55 -3.27
N ARG A 188 4.36 -13.44 -2.32
CA ARG A 188 5.47 -13.30 -1.35
C ARG A 188 6.83 -13.25 -2.05
N ASP A 189 6.98 -13.95 -3.18
CA ASP A 189 8.23 -13.94 -3.96
C ASP A 189 8.52 -12.57 -4.58
N VAL A 190 7.50 -11.86 -5.06
CA VAL A 190 7.65 -10.49 -5.56
C VAL A 190 8.15 -9.57 -4.46
N VAL A 191 7.52 -9.61 -3.28
CA VAL A 191 7.92 -8.77 -2.13
C VAL A 191 9.34 -9.11 -1.68
N ARG A 192 9.66 -10.41 -1.57
CA ARG A 192 10.99 -10.88 -1.17
C ARG A 192 12.07 -10.41 -2.14
N LYS A 193 11.88 -10.66 -3.45
CA LYS A 193 12.83 -10.24 -4.51
C LYS A 193 13.15 -8.74 -4.44
N GLU A 194 12.11 -7.90 -4.36
CA GLU A 194 12.31 -6.45 -4.36
C GLU A 194 12.87 -5.94 -3.03
N THR A 195 12.49 -6.53 -1.91
CA THR A 195 13.06 -6.18 -0.60
C THR A 195 14.54 -6.57 -0.49
N GLU A 196 14.90 -7.78 -0.94
CA GLU A 196 16.31 -8.22 -0.98
C GLU A 196 17.14 -7.30 -1.86
N HIS A 197 16.64 -6.90 -3.03
CA HIS A 197 17.31 -5.95 -3.90
C HIS A 197 17.51 -4.58 -3.23
N VAL A 198 16.47 -4.02 -2.61
CA VAL A 198 16.54 -2.74 -1.88
C VAL A 198 17.59 -2.80 -0.76
N LEU A 199 17.63 -3.87 0.01
CA LEU A 199 18.59 -4.04 1.12
C LEU A 199 20.01 -4.34 0.66
N SER A 200 20.21 -4.85 -0.56
CA SER A 200 21.55 -5.17 -1.10
C SER A 200 22.49 -3.96 -1.21
N TYR A 201 21.94 -2.74 -1.15
CA TYR A 201 22.71 -1.48 -1.20
C TYR A 201 23.29 -1.05 0.16
N GLY A 202 23.21 -1.90 1.19
CA GLY A 202 23.96 -1.75 2.43
C GLY A 202 23.17 -1.23 3.64
N ALA A 203 21.87 -1.06 3.54
CA ALA A 203 21.02 -0.82 4.70
C ALA A 203 21.04 -2.06 5.62
N ARG A 204 21.21 -1.84 6.93
CA ARG A 204 21.09 -2.91 7.93
C ARG A 204 19.67 -2.89 8.51
N ILE A 205 19.08 -4.05 8.73
CA ILE A 205 17.77 -4.18 9.35
C ILE A 205 17.87 -5.00 10.63
N PHE A 206 17.24 -4.50 11.69
CA PHE A 206 17.12 -5.15 13.00
C PHE A 206 15.69 -5.64 13.15
N TYR A 207 15.50 -6.94 12.97
CA TYR A 207 14.21 -7.60 13.12
C TYR A 207 13.83 -7.83 14.59
N ASN A 208 12.54 -8.00 14.87
CA ASN A 208 12.01 -8.18 16.22
C ASN A 208 12.44 -7.09 17.19
N CYS A 209 12.73 -5.89 16.68
CA CYS A 209 13.24 -4.75 17.43
C CYS A 209 12.21 -3.61 17.41
N LYS A 210 11.29 -3.62 18.37
CA LYS A 210 10.26 -2.60 18.53
C LYS A 210 10.81 -1.39 19.27
N VAL A 211 10.92 -0.26 18.60
CA VAL A 211 11.29 1.01 19.24
C VAL A 211 10.26 1.38 20.31
N GLY A 212 10.74 1.84 21.45
CA GLY A 212 9.94 2.10 22.65
C GLY A 212 9.77 0.88 23.59
N ARG A 213 10.22 -0.32 23.13
CA ARG A 213 10.27 -1.54 23.97
C ARG A 213 11.69 -2.09 24.06
N ASP A 214 12.32 -2.38 22.91
CA ASP A 214 13.62 -3.06 22.86
C ASP A 214 14.78 -2.06 22.70
N VAL A 215 14.52 -0.88 22.17
CA VAL A 215 15.42 0.27 22.09
C VAL A 215 14.59 1.53 22.34
N SER A 216 15.08 2.46 23.12
CA SER A 216 14.38 3.73 23.34
C SER A 216 14.56 4.69 22.18
N PHE A 217 13.56 5.57 21.95
CA PHE A 217 13.66 6.60 20.93
C PHE A 217 14.79 7.60 21.23
N ASP A 218 15.05 7.89 22.51
CA ASP A 218 16.13 8.78 22.95
C ASP A 218 17.53 8.22 22.63
N GLU A 219 17.70 6.89 22.74
CA GLU A 219 18.95 6.24 22.29
C GLU A 219 19.17 6.38 20.80
N ILE A 220 18.09 6.25 20.01
CA ILE A 220 18.13 6.45 18.57
C ILE A 220 18.51 7.90 18.24
N LEU A 221 17.86 8.90 18.85
CA LEU A 221 18.16 10.31 18.62
C LEU A 221 19.62 10.70 18.97
N LYS A 222 20.19 10.08 19.99
CA LYS A 222 21.61 10.33 20.37
C LYS A 222 22.61 9.68 19.42
N LYS A 223 22.22 8.61 18.75
CA LYS A 223 23.10 7.76 17.94
C LYS A 223 23.16 8.17 16.47
N TYR A 224 22.07 8.71 15.93
CA TYR A 224 21.95 8.99 14.52
C TYR A 224 21.85 10.49 14.23
N ASP A 225 22.31 10.89 13.05
CA ASP A 225 22.26 12.30 12.60
C ASP A 225 20.85 12.74 12.18
N ALA A 226 19.99 11.81 11.77
CA ALA A 226 18.56 12.04 11.52
C ALA A 226 17.76 10.74 11.73
N VAL A 227 16.43 10.89 11.88
CA VAL A 227 15.49 9.78 12.08
C VAL A 227 14.33 9.90 11.10
N TYR A 228 13.94 8.77 10.49
CA TYR A 228 12.76 8.67 9.66
C TYR A 228 11.73 7.72 10.28
N ILE A 229 10.56 8.24 10.61
CA ILE A 229 9.45 7.49 11.21
C ILE A 229 8.53 6.98 10.10
N ALA A 230 8.51 5.65 9.89
CA ALA A 230 7.74 4.97 8.86
C ALA A 230 6.94 3.78 9.42
N VAL A 231 6.40 3.95 10.64
CA VAL A 231 5.74 2.89 11.43
C VAL A 231 4.40 2.43 10.86
N GLY A 232 3.80 3.18 9.92
CA GLY A 232 2.50 2.85 9.35
C GLY A 232 1.34 2.90 10.37
N ASN A 233 0.23 2.22 10.05
CA ASN A 233 -0.98 2.19 10.86
C ASN A 233 -1.30 0.74 11.30
N TRP A 234 -0.91 0.39 12.52
CA TRP A 234 -1.08 -0.97 13.08
C TRP A 234 -2.15 -1.07 14.16
N LYS A 235 -2.51 0.06 14.79
CA LYS A 235 -3.49 0.06 15.87
C LYS A 235 -4.90 -0.03 15.31
N PRO A 236 -5.68 -1.09 15.62
CA PRO A 236 -7.03 -1.24 15.13
C PRO A 236 -7.96 -0.14 15.64
N SER A 237 -8.90 0.28 14.78
CA SER A 237 -10.01 1.14 15.16
C SER A 237 -11.23 0.25 15.39
N MET A 238 -11.55 -0.03 16.66
CA MET A 238 -12.68 -0.88 17.04
C MET A 238 -13.99 -0.13 16.87
N THR A 239 -15.08 -0.85 16.55
CA THR A 239 -16.43 -0.28 16.45
C THR A 239 -17.03 0.04 17.80
N LYS A 240 -16.52 -0.57 18.86
CA LYS A 240 -17.08 -0.57 20.24
C LYS A 240 -18.50 -1.18 20.28
N THR A 241 -18.74 -2.13 19.38
CA THR A 241 -19.98 -2.90 19.34
C THR A 241 -20.03 -3.87 20.51
N LYS A 242 -21.15 -3.96 21.20
CA LYS A 242 -21.34 -4.92 22.28
C LYS A 242 -21.08 -6.34 21.79
N GLY A 243 -20.23 -7.12 22.45
CA GLY A 243 -19.85 -8.48 22.09
C GLY A 243 -18.57 -8.58 21.25
N GLU A 244 -17.79 -7.49 21.08
CA GLU A 244 -16.48 -7.51 20.40
C GLU A 244 -15.50 -8.50 21.03
N GLU A 245 -15.67 -8.81 22.32
CA GLU A 245 -14.82 -9.73 23.09
C GLU A 245 -15.13 -11.22 22.84
N LEU A 246 -16.19 -11.54 22.11
CA LEU A 246 -16.61 -12.92 21.85
C LEU A 246 -15.59 -13.65 20.95
N LYS A 247 -15.40 -14.94 21.20
CA LYS A 247 -14.65 -15.81 20.30
C LYS A 247 -15.30 -15.83 18.92
N GLY A 248 -14.46 -15.75 17.87
CA GLY A 248 -14.92 -15.64 16.49
C GLY A 248 -15.13 -14.20 16.02
N VAL A 249 -14.87 -13.20 16.90
CA VAL A 249 -14.74 -11.79 16.46
C VAL A 249 -13.25 -11.47 16.33
N TYR A 250 -12.84 -10.97 15.17
CA TYR A 250 -11.47 -10.62 14.83
C TYR A 250 -11.38 -9.19 14.32
N HIS A 251 -10.25 -8.54 14.55
CA HIS A 251 -9.87 -7.38 13.75
C HIS A 251 -9.23 -7.84 12.43
N ALA A 252 -9.52 -7.14 11.31
CA ALA A 252 -9.09 -7.59 9.97
C ALA A 252 -7.57 -7.71 9.83
N LEU A 253 -6.77 -6.80 10.43
CA LEU A 253 -5.30 -6.93 10.37
C LEU A 253 -4.78 -8.14 11.14
N ASP A 254 -5.35 -8.44 12.32
CA ASP A 254 -4.97 -9.63 13.09
C ASP A 254 -5.35 -10.90 12.34
N PHE A 255 -6.54 -10.91 11.73
CA PHE A 255 -7.01 -12.01 10.90
C PHE A 255 -6.11 -12.24 9.68
N LEU A 256 -5.91 -11.20 8.87
CA LEU A 256 -5.07 -11.28 7.66
C LEU A 256 -3.60 -11.59 8.01
N GLY A 257 -3.08 -10.99 9.08
CA GLY A 257 -1.71 -11.21 9.55
C GLY A 257 -1.45 -12.65 9.94
N LYS A 258 -2.37 -13.29 10.65
CA LYS A 258 -2.29 -14.71 11.01
C LYS A 258 -2.32 -15.62 9.78
N ILE A 259 -3.26 -15.37 8.86
CA ILE A 259 -3.34 -16.14 7.61
C ILE A 259 -2.06 -15.98 6.78
N ASN A 260 -1.56 -14.75 6.64
CA ASN A 260 -0.32 -14.45 5.93
C ASN A 260 0.94 -15.02 6.63
N ALA A 261 0.87 -15.29 7.92
CA ALA A 261 1.89 -16.02 8.67
C ALA A 261 1.79 -17.55 8.54
N GLY A 262 0.77 -18.04 7.83
CA GLY A 262 0.54 -19.48 7.62
C GLY A 262 -0.30 -20.14 8.72
N GLU A 263 -0.91 -19.36 9.62
CA GLU A 263 -1.83 -19.92 10.61
C GLU A 263 -3.15 -20.32 9.96
N THR A 264 -3.78 -21.35 10.49
CA THR A 264 -5.12 -21.77 10.06
C THR A 264 -6.17 -21.24 11.02
N ILE A 265 -7.20 -20.59 10.49
CA ILE A 265 -8.35 -20.10 11.25
C ILE A 265 -9.60 -20.80 10.72
N ASP A 266 -10.33 -21.49 11.61
CA ASP A 266 -11.66 -21.99 11.29
C ASP A 266 -12.67 -20.83 11.34
N VAL A 267 -13.09 -20.38 10.18
CA VAL A 267 -14.04 -19.26 10.04
C VAL A 267 -15.52 -19.71 10.09
N GLY A 268 -15.78 -21.02 10.08
CA GLY A 268 -17.13 -21.57 9.99
C GLY A 268 -17.74 -21.37 8.60
N GLU A 269 -19.08 -21.51 8.53
CA GLU A 269 -19.80 -21.44 7.26
C GLU A 269 -20.24 -20.02 6.88
N ASN A 270 -20.58 -19.18 7.88
CA ASN A 270 -21.17 -17.86 7.69
C ASN A 270 -20.27 -16.78 8.28
N VAL A 271 -19.67 -15.95 7.44
CA VAL A 271 -18.75 -14.88 7.85
C VAL A 271 -19.34 -13.52 7.53
N ALA A 272 -19.29 -12.61 8.51
CA ALA A 272 -19.63 -11.21 8.29
C ALA A 272 -18.38 -10.33 8.42
N ILE A 273 -18.19 -9.43 7.45
CA ILE A 273 -17.11 -8.44 7.44
C ILE A 273 -17.73 -7.07 7.70
N ILE A 274 -17.24 -6.36 8.70
CA ILE A 274 -17.74 -5.01 9.04
C ILE A 274 -16.77 -3.97 8.47
N GLY A 275 -17.15 -3.33 7.37
CA GLY A 275 -16.33 -2.34 6.68
C GLY A 275 -16.64 -2.26 5.20
N GLY A 276 -16.06 -1.30 4.47
CA GLY A 276 -16.32 -1.13 3.04
C GLY A 276 -15.08 -0.64 2.27
N GLY A 277 -13.88 -0.81 2.83
CA GLY A 277 -12.61 -0.52 2.18
C GLY A 277 -11.91 -1.77 1.69
N PHE A 278 -10.75 -1.61 1.05
CA PHE A 278 -9.96 -2.70 0.47
C PHE A 278 -9.62 -3.83 1.48
N THR A 279 -9.29 -3.48 2.72
CA THR A 279 -9.05 -4.47 3.78
C THR A 279 -10.30 -5.34 4.07
N ALA A 280 -11.50 -4.78 3.93
CA ALA A 280 -12.74 -5.54 4.10
C ALA A 280 -12.92 -6.54 2.94
N PHE A 281 -12.62 -6.12 1.72
CA PHE A 281 -12.70 -7.01 0.54
C PHE A 281 -11.64 -8.10 0.60
N ASP A 282 -10.41 -7.76 1.02
CA ASP A 282 -9.36 -8.74 1.27
C ASP A 282 -9.78 -9.80 2.30
N ALA A 283 -10.33 -9.36 3.46
CA ALA A 283 -10.78 -10.27 4.50
C ALA A 283 -11.97 -11.15 4.04
N ALA A 284 -12.89 -10.59 3.24
CA ALA A 284 -14.00 -11.33 2.66
C ALA A 284 -13.52 -12.43 1.70
N ARG A 285 -12.64 -12.07 0.76
CA ARG A 285 -12.10 -12.99 -0.23
C ARG A 285 -11.19 -14.07 0.38
N VAL A 286 -10.43 -13.73 1.43
CA VAL A 286 -9.69 -14.71 2.24
C VAL A 286 -10.65 -15.68 2.93
N SER A 287 -11.76 -15.19 3.50
CA SER A 287 -12.73 -16.05 4.18
C SER A 287 -13.34 -17.12 3.27
N LEU A 288 -13.63 -16.76 2.00
CA LEU A 288 -14.06 -17.74 0.99
C LEU A 288 -13.01 -18.83 0.73
N ARG A 289 -11.73 -18.43 0.60
CA ARG A 289 -10.60 -19.34 0.39
C ARG A 289 -10.32 -20.24 1.60
N LEU A 290 -10.77 -19.86 2.79
CA LEU A 290 -10.75 -20.68 4.01
C LEU A 290 -11.96 -21.63 4.11
N GLY A 291 -12.87 -21.62 3.13
CA GLY A 291 -13.99 -22.55 3.04
C GLY A 291 -15.32 -22.02 3.59
N ALA A 292 -15.45 -20.73 3.88
CA ALA A 292 -16.75 -20.12 4.20
C ALA A 292 -17.73 -20.34 3.05
N LYS A 293 -18.95 -20.75 3.36
CA LYS A 293 -20.04 -20.97 2.37
C LYS A 293 -20.76 -19.68 2.00
N ARG A 294 -20.81 -18.76 2.96
CA ARG A 294 -21.44 -17.45 2.81
C ARG A 294 -20.57 -16.39 3.45
N VAL A 295 -20.23 -15.37 2.69
CA VAL A 295 -19.50 -14.19 3.19
C VAL A 295 -20.29 -12.94 2.85
N VAL A 296 -20.59 -12.13 3.86
CA VAL A 296 -21.32 -10.87 3.70
C VAL A 296 -20.52 -9.69 4.21
N VAL A 297 -20.34 -8.68 3.38
CA VAL A 297 -19.75 -7.38 3.75
C VAL A 297 -20.87 -6.44 4.19
N MET A 298 -20.82 -5.99 5.44
CA MET A 298 -21.79 -5.05 6.04
C MET A 298 -21.17 -3.66 6.11
N TYR A 299 -21.71 -2.70 5.39
CA TYR A 299 -21.18 -1.36 5.34
C TYR A 299 -22.22 -0.30 5.69
N ARG A 300 -21.81 0.65 6.54
CA ARG A 300 -22.73 1.68 7.07
C ARG A 300 -23.16 2.74 6.07
N ARG A 301 -22.49 2.86 4.92
CA ARG A 301 -22.83 3.81 3.85
C ARG A 301 -23.26 3.08 2.58
N SER A 302 -23.65 3.86 1.56
CA SER A 302 -23.97 3.31 0.24
C SER A 302 -22.71 2.81 -0.49
N ALA A 303 -22.93 2.05 -1.56
CA ALA A 303 -21.85 1.61 -2.45
C ALA A 303 -21.07 2.79 -3.04
N THR A 304 -21.74 3.90 -3.35
CA THR A 304 -21.12 5.12 -3.90
C THR A 304 -20.45 6.01 -2.84
N ASP A 305 -20.62 5.70 -1.54
CA ASP A 305 -19.94 6.37 -0.44
C ASP A 305 -18.81 5.52 0.16
N ARG A 306 -18.39 4.42 -0.49
CA ARG A 306 -17.28 3.57 -0.03
C ARG A 306 -15.91 4.26 -0.20
N PRO A 307 -14.89 3.86 0.57
CA PRO A 307 -13.54 4.34 0.37
C PRO A 307 -13.03 4.07 -1.04
N GLY A 308 -12.38 5.06 -1.65
CA GLY A 308 -11.79 4.96 -2.98
C GLY A 308 -12.75 5.26 -4.14
N TYR A 309 -14.06 5.20 -3.94
CA TYR A 309 -15.03 5.55 -5.00
C TYR A 309 -14.96 7.06 -5.35
N PRO A 310 -15.02 7.47 -6.63
CA PRO A 310 -15.20 6.67 -7.86
C PRO A 310 -13.87 6.41 -8.60
N SER A 311 -12.89 5.73 -8.03
CA SER A 311 -11.69 5.35 -8.79
C SER A 311 -11.88 3.99 -9.49
N SER A 312 -11.20 3.79 -10.61
CA SER A 312 -11.20 2.53 -11.37
C SER A 312 -10.79 1.34 -10.49
N ASN A 313 -9.78 1.51 -9.63
CA ASN A 313 -9.38 0.46 -8.70
C ASN A 313 -10.47 0.09 -7.68
N ALA A 314 -11.26 1.04 -7.20
CA ALA A 314 -12.33 0.74 -6.24
C ALA A 314 -13.48 -0.03 -6.90
N GLU A 315 -13.76 0.21 -8.18
CA GLU A 315 -14.72 -0.57 -8.96
C GLU A 315 -14.20 -2.00 -9.19
N GLU A 316 -12.98 -2.16 -9.67
CA GLU A 316 -12.34 -3.45 -9.93
C GLU A 316 -12.34 -4.36 -8.69
N GLU A 317 -11.96 -3.83 -7.52
CA GLU A 317 -11.95 -4.60 -6.26
C GLU A 317 -13.36 -5.06 -5.83
N LEU A 318 -14.39 -4.25 -6.10
CA LEU A 318 -15.77 -4.62 -5.84
C LEU A 318 -16.23 -5.72 -6.80
N GLU A 319 -16.00 -5.53 -8.11
CA GLU A 319 -16.35 -6.50 -9.16
C GLU A 319 -15.71 -7.86 -8.90
N GLU A 320 -14.41 -7.89 -8.57
CA GLU A 320 -13.69 -9.13 -8.23
C GLU A 320 -14.30 -9.85 -7.02
N ALA A 321 -14.73 -9.11 -5.99
CA ALA A 321 -15.38 -9.69 -4.81
C ALA A 321 -16.78 -10.22 -5.14
N GLU A 322 -17.57 -9.51 -5.98
CA GLU A 322 -18.90 -9.95 -6.44
C GLU A 322 -18.81 -11.19 -7.33
N GLU A 323 -17.83 -11.26 -8.23
CA GLU A 323 -17.55 -12.45 -9.04
C GLU A 323 -17.26 -13.69 -8.16
N GLU A 324 -16.54 -13.52 -7.04
CA GLU A 324 -16.27 -14.55 -6.05
C GLU A 324 -17.47 -14.86 -5.13
N LYS A 325 -18.65 -14.27 -5.37
CA LYS A 325 -19.90 -14.45 -4.61
C LYS A 325 -19.88 -13.88 -3.20
N VAL A 326 -19.10 -12.84 -2.95
CA VAL A 326 -19.24 -12.03 -1.74
C VAL A 326 -20.56 -11.25 -1.80
N GLU A 327 -21.38 -11.36 -0.75
CA GLU A 327 -22.62 -10.59 -0.62
C GLU A 327 -22.33 -9.21 -0.02
N PHE A 328 -23.08 -8.19 -0.43
CA PHE A 328 -22.94 -6.84 0.11
C PHE A 328 -24.24 -6.35 0.74
N MET A 329 -24.17 -5.89 1.98
CA MET A 329 -25.24 -5.21 2.71
C MET A 329 -24.82 -3.76 2.94
N TRP A 330 -25.30 -2.89 2.07
CA TRP A 330 -25.08 -1.44 2.16
C TRP A 330 -26.07 -0.78 3.12
N GLU A 331 -25.65 0.36 3.68
CA GLU A 331 -26.48 1.21 4.56
C GLU A 331 -26.96 0.46 5.81
N VAL A 332 -26.08 -0.33 6.44
CA VAL A 332 -26.40 -1.08 7.67
C VAL A 332 -25.35 -0.80 8.74
N THR A 333 -25.78 -0.67 10.00
CA THR A 333 -24.90 -0.46 11.16
C THR A 333 -25.12 -1.57 12.18
N PRO A 334 -24.13 -2.47 12.39
CA PRO A 334 -24.13 -3.41 13.52
C PRO A 334 -24.11 -2.67 14.85
N PHE A 335 -24.83 -3.19 15.86
CA PHE A 335 -24.83 -2.62 17.21
C PHE A 335 -24.66 -3.64 18.33
N GLU A 336 -24.83 -4.95 18.03
CA GLU A 336 -24.59 -6.02 18.99
C GLU A 336 -24.13 -7.30 18.26
N PHE A 337 -23.05 -7.90 18.70
CA PHE A 337 -22.65 -9.25 18.37
C PHE A 337 -23.23 -10.18 19.46
N VAL A 338 -24.14 -11.05 19.06
CA VAL A 338 -24.87 -11.95 19.96
C VAL A 338 -24.06 -13.23 20.13
N GLY A 339 -23.74 -13.59 21.37
CA GLY A 339 -22.96 -14.78 21.70
C GLY A 339 -23.79 -15.90 22.33
N GLU A 340 -23.35 -17.13 22.13
CA GLU A 340 -23.80 -18.32 22.85
C GLU A 340 -22.57 -19.15 23.23
N GLY A 341 -22.48 -19.53 24.50
CA GLY A 341 -21.28 -20.25 25.00
C GLY A 341 -19.96 -19.49 24.85
N GLY A 342 -19.99 -18.13 24.82
CA GLY A 342 -18.82 -17.29 24.66
C GLY A 342 -18.31 -17.17 23.20
N LYS A 343 -19.03 -17.71 22.19
CA LYS A 343 -18.73 -17.61 20.77
C LYS A 343 -19.83 -16.82 20.07
N VAL A 344 -19.46 -15.99 19.08
CA VAL A 344 -20.42 -15.24 18.27
C VAL A 344 -21.32 -16.18 17.47
N LYS A 345 -22.62 -15.85 17.37
CA LYS A 345 -23.65 -16.61 16.66
C LYS A 345 -24.55 -15.77 15.76
N ALA A 346 -24.65 -14.47 16.04
CA ALA A 346 -25.44 -13.58 15.23
C ALA A 346 -24.99 -12.11 15.38
N ILE A 347 -25.40 -11.27 14.45
CA ILE A 347 -25.24 -9.83 14.52
C ILE A 347 -26.62 -9.20 14.49
N LYS A 348 -26.89 -8.29 15.45
CA LYS A 348 -28.00 -7.37 15.36
C LYS A 348 -27.55 -6.08 14.72
N TYR A 349 -28.38 -5.55 13.82
CA TYR A 349 -28.06 -4.34 13.07
C TYR A 349 -29.30 -3.50 12.76
N TRP A 350 -29.07 -2.21 12.51
CA TRP A 350 -30.06 -1.29 11.96
C TRP A 350 -29.78 -0.99 10.50
N LYS A 351 -30.82 -0.67 9.75
CA LYS A 351 -30.69 0.02 8.46
C LYS A 351 -30.37 1.49 8.69
N ASN A 352 -29.68 2.12 7.74
CA ASN A 352 -29.36 3.53 7.82
C ASN A 352 -30.13 4.33 6.78
N LYS A 353 -30.34 5.61 7.07
CA LYS A 353 -30.66 6.65 6.10
C LYS A 353 -29.40 7.47 5.85
N MET A 354 -29.04 7.67 4.60
CA MET A 354 -27.91 8.51 4.24
C MET A 354 -28.32 9.98 4.23
N VAL A 355 -27.67 10.82 5.04
CA VAL A 355 -27.96 12.24 5.22
C VAL A 355 -26.81 13.07 4.70
N ASP A 356 -27.12 14.06 3.85
CA ASP A 356 -26.13 15.06 3.45
C ASP A 356 -26.01 16.12 4.56
N THR A 357 -24.80 16.23 5.12
CA THR A 357 -24.49 17.18 6.19
C THR A 357 -23.74 18.41 5.67
N GLY A 358 -23.57 18.54 4.35
CA GLY A 358 -22.78 19.62 3.72
C GLY A 358 -21.27 19.50 3.91
N LYS A 359 -20.79 18.40 4.50
CA LYS A 359 -19.35 18.12 4.74
C LYS A 359 -18.70 17.24 3.67
N GLY A 360 -19.32 17.14 2.49
CA GLY A 360 -18.87 16.38 1.33
C GLY A 360 -19.43 14.96 1.31
N ARG A 361 -18.97 14.06 2.17
CA ARG A 361 -19.44 12.67 2.20
C ARG A 361 -20.68 12.52 3.09
N ARG A 362 -21.72 11.87 2.57
CA ARG A 362 -22.96 11.62 3.34
C ARG A 362 -22.72 10.84 4.63
N GLU A 363 -23.44 11.14 5.68
CA GLU A 363 -23.36 10.48 6.98
C GLU A 363 -24.49 9.47 7.18
N PRO A 364 -24.18 8.26 7.72
CA PRO A 364 -25.19 7.24 8.00
C PRO A 364 -25.93 7.58 9.29
N GLN A 365 -27.25 7.61 9.24
CA GLN A 365 -28.13 7.80 10.39
C GLN A 365 -28.95 6.51 10.63
N PRO A 366 -28.69 5.74 11.70
CA PRO A 366 -29.37 4.50 11.98
C PRO A 366 -30.88 4.70 12.24
N LEU A 367 -31.70 3.87 11.59
CA LEU A 367 -33.16 3.79 11.79
C LEU A 367 -33.41 2.75 12.89
N LYS A 368 -33.53 3.22 14.13
CA LYS A 368 -33.57 2.35 15.32
C LYS A 368 -34.93 1.75 15.62
N ASP A 369 -35.93 2.04 14.80
CA ASP A 369 -37.32 1.56 14.98
C ASP A 369 -37.45 0.06 14.70
N VAL A 370 -36.58 -0.50 13.87
CA VAL A 370 -36.60 -1.92 13.48
C VAL A 370 -35.20 -2.51 13.64
N GLU A 371 -35.12 -3.54 14.45
CA GLU A 371 -33.90 -4.34 14.62
C GLU A 371 -33.93 -5.55 13.67
N TYR A 372 -32.81 -5.77 13.02
CA TYR A 372 -32.58 -6.93 12.16
C TYR A 372 -31.53 -7.84 12.77
N ILE A 373 -31.58 -9.12 12.44
CA ILE A 373 -30.61 -10.11 12.89
C ILE A 373 -30.14 -10.97 11.73
N ILE A 374 -28.83 -11.26 11.71
CA ILE A 374 -28.20 -12.20 10.78
C ILE A 374 -27.36 -13.20 11.54
N LYS A 375 -27.49 -14.50 11.22
CA LYS A 375 -26.67 -15.56 11.81
C LYS A 375 -25.27 -15.56 11.20
N VAL A 376 -24.24 -15.70 12.05
CA VAL A 376 -22.85 -15.75 11.63
C VAL A 376 -22.05 -16.69 12.56
N ASP A 377 -20.97 -17.26 12.05
CA ASP A 377 -20.01 -18.05 12.84
C ASP A 377 -18.76 -17.24 13.19
N THR A 378 -18.45 -16.22 12.33
CA THR A 378 -17.30 -15.34 12.48
C THR A 378 -17.66 -13.91 12.06
N VAL A 379 -17.10 -12.95 12.78
CA VAL A 379 -17.16 -11.51 12.49
C VAL A 379 -15.74 -10.98 12.31
N ILE A 380 -15.50 -10.22 11.24
CA ILE A 380 -14.20 -9.57 11.00
C ILE A 380 -14.41 -8.06 10.86
N GLU A 381 -13.85 -7.28 11.78
CA GLU A 381 -13.96 -5.83 11.81
C GLU A 381 -12.85 -5.17 10.99
N ALA A 382 -13.20 -4.59 9.85
CA ALA A 382 -12.32 -3.88 8.93
C ALA A 382 -12.65 -2.38 8.92
N THR A 383 -12.69 -1.76 10.10
CA THR A 383 -13.18 -0.39 10.33
C THR A 383 -12.07 0.67 10.37
N GLY A 384 -10.88 0.29 9.94
CA GLY A 384 -9.72 1.16 9.80
C GLY A 384 -8.67 0.96 10.89
N GLN A 385 -7.55 1.65 10.72
CA GLN A 385 -6.38 1.58 11.60
C GLN A 385 -5.81 2.97 11.84
N LYS A 386 -4.98 3.10 12.90
CA LYS A 386 -4.25 4.32 13.25
C LYS A 386 -2.79 4.01 13.54
N GLY A 387 -1.94 5.04 13.46
CA GLY A 387 -0.57 4.96 13.93
C GLY A 387 -0.50 4.75 15.44
N ASP A 388 0.48 3.97 15.90
CA ASP A 388 0.82 3.87 17.32
C ASP A 388 2.08 4.68 17.57
N LEU A 389 1.93 5.86 18.18
CA LEU A 389 3.02 6.79 18.49
C LEU A 389 3.47 6.71 19.95
N ASN A 390 3.08 5.67 20.68
CA ASN A 390 3.42 5.53 22.12
C ASN A 390 4.93 5.35 22.38
N PHE A 391 5.70 5.01 21.35
CA PHE A 391 7.16 4.92 21.43
C PHE A 391 7.87 6.29 21.54
N LEU A 392 7.18 7.38 21.18
CA LEU A 392 7.73 8.73 21.32
C LEU A 392 7.75 9.14 22.81
N PRO A 393 8.87 9.71 23.32
CA PRO A 393 8.91 10.32 24.64
C PRO A 393 7.90 11.46 24.78
N GLU A 394 7.36 11.68 25.96
CA GLU A 394 6.34 12.71 26.20
C GLU A 394 6.81 14.12 25.83
N GLU A 395 8.10 14.43 26.03
CA GLU A 395 8.68 15.70 25.64
C GLU A 395 8.64 15.92 24.13
N LEU A 396 8.76 14.87 23.33
CA LEU A 396 8.69 14.93 21.87
C LEU A 396 7.26 14.92 21.36
N LYS A 397 6.34 14.20 22.01
CA LYS A 397 4.91 14.24 21.69
C LYS A 397 4.35 15.68 21.76
N ASN A 398 4.85 16.48 22.69
CA ASN A 398 4.45 17.87 22.83
C ASN A 398 5.13 18.83 21.82
N LYS A 399 6.18 18.37 21.14
CA LYS A 399 6.94 19.16 20.15
C LYS A 399 6.65 18.76 18.70
N ILE A 400 6.22 17.53 18.49
CA ILE A 400 5.82 17.02 17.16
C ILE A 400 4.32 17.28 16.99
N GLU A 401 3.97 18.03 15.96
CA GLU A 401 2.57 18.31 15.65
C GLU A 401 1.87 17.05 15.15
N ILE A 402 0.75 16.74 15.81
CA ILE A 402 -0.12 15.58 15.45
C ILE A 402 -1.49 16.14 15.04
N SER A 403 -2.00 15.69 13.90
CA SER A 403 -3.31 16.09 13.40
C SER A 403 -4.45 15.54 14.28
N PRO A 404 -5.66 16.10 14.19
CA PRO A 404 -6.83 15.56 14.89
C PRO A 404 -7.17 14.09 14.52
N SER A 405 -6.73 13.61 13.36
CA SER A 405 -6.85 12.21 12.94
C SER A 405 -5.79 11.29 13.54
N GLY A 406 -4.76 11.86 14.20
CA GLY A 406 -3.66 11.12 14.83
C GLY A 406 -2.46 10.90 13.90
N ASP A 407 -2.43 11.55 12.72
CA ASP A 407 -1.32 11.48 11.79
C ASP A 407 -0.24 12.52 12.15
N ILE A 408 1.04 12.19 11.96
CA ILE A 408 2.14 13.14 12.13
C ILE A 408 2.06 14.22 11.04
N VAL A 409 2.11 15.50 11.44
CA VAL A 409 2.14 16.62 10.51
C VAL A 409 3.58 16.85 10.06
N VAL A 410 3.78 16.97 8.76
CA VAL A 410 5.11 17.18 8.15
C VAL A 410 5.07 18.34 7.14
N ASN A 411 6.24 18.95 6.89
CA ASN A 411 6.40 19.97 5.86
C ASN A 411 6.55 19.35 4.45
N GLN A 412 6.85 20.18 3.45
CA GLN A 412 7.02 19.75 2.05
C GLN A 412 8.18 18.76 1.79
N TYR A 413 9.10 18.60 2.74
CA TYR A 413 10.22 17.67 2.73
C TYR A 413 10.04 16.52 3.74
N ASP A 414 8.83 16.30 4.17
CA ASP A 414 8.44 15.29 5.16
C ASP A 414 9.19 15.39 6.51
N MET A 415 9.75 16.58 6.84
CA MET A 415 10.29 16.85 8.17
C MET A 415 9.15 17.26 9.12
N THR A 416 9.16 16.71 10.33
CA THR A 416 8.22 17.08 11.40
C THR A 416 8.49 18.48 11.93
N SER A 417 7.68 18.97 12.86
CA SER A 417 7.97 20.22 13.59
C SER A 417 9.22 20.14 14.49
N TYR A 418 9.82 18.96 14.66
CA TYR A 418 11.09 18.78 15.36
C TYR A 418 12.24 18.56 14.36
N PRO A 419 13.28 19.43 14.31
CA PRO A 419 14.37 19.32 13.36
C PRO A 419 15.12 17.99 13.47
N GLY A 420 15.42 17.36 12.31
CA GLY A 420 16.13 16.08 12.23
C GLY A 420 15.24 14.85 12.39
N ILE A 421 13.94 15.04 12.69
CA ILE A 421 12.96 13.96 12.68
C ILE A 421 12.04 14.15 11.46
N PHE A 422 12.00 13.13 10.62
CA PHE A 422 11.19 13.04 9.42
C PHE A 422 10.16 11.93 9.58
N ALA A 423 9.06 11.97 8.83
CA ALA A 423 8.06 10.93 8.87
C ALA A 423 7.39 10.75 7.50
N GLY A 424 6.92 9.53 7.21
CA GLY A 424 6.21 9.25 5.96
C GLY A 424 5.47 7.90 5.97
N GLY A 425 4.75 7.63 4.89
CA GLY A 425 3.84 6.50 4.80
C GLY A 425 2.53 6.74 5.54
N ASP A 426 1.83 5.67 5.90
CA ASP A 426 0.47 5.74 6.45
C ASP A 426 0.36 6.54 7.76
N VAL A 427 1.47 6.79 8.44
CA VAL A 427 1.49 7.60 9.67
C VAL A 427 1.38 9.10 9.40
N THR A 428 1.54 9.53 8.14
CA THR A 428 1.49 10.94 7.72
C THR A 428 0.47 11.22 6.63
N ASN A 429 0.40 10.38 5.58
CA ASN A 429 -0.40 10.66 4.40
C ASN A 429 -1.87 10.22 4.55
N LYS A 430 -2.76 10.83 3.75
CA LYS A 430 -4.20 10.55 3.77
C LYS A 430 -4.59 9.40 2.85
N ARG A 431 -3.77 9.08 1.84
CA ARG A 431 -4.11 8.07 0.83
C ARG A 431 -3.97 6.64 1.37
N LYS A 432 -3.00 6.42 2.27
CA LYS A 432 -2.75 5.12 2.91
C LYS A 432 -2.52 4.00 1.88
N ASP A 433 -1.69 4.29 0.86
CA ASP A 433 -1.30 3.33 -0.18
C ASP A 433 0.23 3.28 -0.36
N ILE A 434 0.72 2.20 -0.97
CA ILE A 434 2.15 1.92 -1.12
C ILE A 434 2.84 3.00 -1.94
N ILE A 435 2.25 3.42 -3.06
CA ILE A 435 2.90 4.40 -3.96
C ILE A 435 3.02 5.78 -3.31
N SER A 436 2.07 6.18 -2.46
CA SER A 436 2.17 7.41 -1.67
C SER A 436 3.26 7.30 -0.61
N GLY A 437 3.37 6.14 0.07
CA GLY A 437 4.46 5.90 1.03
C GLY A 437 5.85 5.92 0.38
N VAL A 438 5.99 5.46 -0.88
CA VAL A 438 7.23 5.59 -1.67
C VAL A 438 7.51 7.06 -2.00
N ALA A 439 6.48 7.82 -2.39
CA ALA A 439 6.61 9.25 -2.68
C ALA A 439 7.03 10.06 -1.44
N ASP A 440 6.46 9.75 -0.27
CA ASP A 440 6.87 10.34 1.01
C ASP A 440 8.36 10.04 1.28
N ALA A 441 8.80 8.78 1.09
CA ALA A 441 10.19 8.41 1.27
C ALA A 441 11.15 9.21 0.36
N GLN A 442 10.78 9.47 -0.90
CA GLN A 442 11.60 10.31 -1.80
C GLN A 442 11.74 11.73 -1.27
N ARG A 443 10.62 12.35 -0.85
CA ARG A 443 10.64 13.72 -0.31
C ARG A 443 11.42 13.80 0.99
N ALA A 444 11.19 12.83 1.90
CA ALA A 444 11.94 12.72 3.14
C ALA A 444 13.45 12.55 2.90
N CYS A 445 13.84 11.70 1.95
CA CYS A 445 15.26 11.52 1.62
C CYS A 445 15.92 12.82 1.13
N MET A 446 15.24 13.57 0.25
CA MET A 446 15.74 14.89 -0.14
C MET A 446 15.83 15.84 1.05
N GLY A 447 14.80 15.87 1.91
CA GLY A 447 14.80 16.67 3.14
C GLY A 447 15.94 16.28 4.11
N ILE A 448 16.16 15.00 4.30
CA ILE A 448 17.27 14.47 5.11
C ILE A 448 18.63 14.92 4.52
N LEU A 449 18.81 14.82 3.21
CA LEU A 449 20.04 15.26 2.55
C LEU A 449 20.27 16.77 2.70
N PHE A 450 19.24 17.61 2.57
CA PHE A 450 19.33 19.05 2.85
C PHE A 450 19.73 19.28 4.31
N TYR A 451 19.06 18.65 5.25
CA TYR A 451 19.35 18.76 6.68
C TYR A 451 20.79 18.36 7.02
N LEU A 452 21.25 17.22 6.50
CA LEU A 452 22.62 16.75 6.70
C LEU A 452 23.69 17.68 6.08
N LYS A 453 23.36 18.31 4.95
CA LYS A 453 24.20 19.33 4.33
C LYS A 453 24.32 20.57 5.21
N ASP A 454 23.22 21.05 5.74
CA ASP A 454 23.18 22.22 6.64
C ASP A 454 23.97 21.98 7.94
N LEU A 455 23.96 20.73 8.42
CA LEU A 455 24.80 20.30 9.55
C LEU A 455 26.28 20.07 9.18
N GLY A 456 26.67 20.23 7.91
CA GLY A 456 28.04 19.96 7.43
C GLY A 456 28.43 18.50 7.42
N LYS A 457 27.47 17.58 7.54
CA LYS A 457 27.71 16.12 7.55
C LYS A 457 27.98 15.55 6.17
N ILE A 458 27.54 16.21 5.10
CA ILE A 458 27.84 15.91 3.70
C ILE A 458 28.27 17.19 2.97
N LYS A 459 29.02 17.04 1.88
CA LYS A 459 29.59 18.16 1.13
C LYS A 459 28.70 18.59 -0.05
N ARG A 460 27.95 17.67 -0.62
CA ARG A 460 27.11 17.93 -1.80
C ARG A 460 25.76 17.18 -1.72
N ILE A 461 24.80 17.66 -2.50
CA ILE A 461 23.48 17.03 -2.68
C ILE A 461 23.45 16.48 -4.12
N PRO A 462 22.97 15.26 -4.35
CA PRO A 462 22.85 14.71 -5.69
C PRO A 462 21.71 15.44 -6.46
N ALA A 463 21.87 15.57 -7.77
CA ALA A 463 20.82 16.13 -8.62
C ALA A 463 19.57 15.24 -8.70
N LYS A 464 19.79 13.93 -8.62
CA LYS A 464 18.73 12.89 -8.54
C LYS A 464 19.10 11.91 -7.43
N LEU A 465 18.10 11.35 -6.75
CA LEU A 465 18.32 10.31 -5.73
C LEU A 465 18.93 9.04 -6.30
N ILE A 466 18.65 8.72 -7.56
CA ILE A 466 19.15 7.55 -8.27
C ILE A 466 19.87 7.96 -9.56
N ASN A 467 21.00 7.32 -9.83
CA ASN A 467 21.72 7.43 -11.09
C ASN A 467 22.08 6.03 -11.60
N PHE A 468 22.18 5.89 -12.92
CA PHE A 468 22.58 4.65 -13.57
C PHE A 468 23.89 4.86 -14.33
N GLU A 469 24.73 3.82 -14.45
CA GLU A 469 26.02 3.84 -15.16
C GLU A 469 25.85 4.30 -16.62
N ASN A 470 24.82 3.74 -17.25
CA ASN A 470 24.36 4.21 -18.56
C ASN A 470 23.03 4.91 -18.29
N GLY A 471 22.98 6.23 -18.39
CA GLY A 471 21.77 7.00 -18.10
C GLY A 471 20.51 6.41 -18.76
N PRO A 472 19.30 6.76 -18.27
CA PRO A 472 18.06 6.14 -18.74
C PRO A 472 17.72 6.40 -20.22
N TYR A 473 18.49 7.17 -20.95
CA TYR A 473 18.30 7.49 -22.36
C TYR A 473 19.54 7.17 -23.21
N SER A 474 20.37 6.20 -22.79
CA SER A 474 21.60 5.84 -23.52
C SER A 474 21.37 4.90 -24.71
N THR A 475 20.17 4.73 -25.19
CA THR A 475 19.96 4.11 -26.48
C THR A 475 20.23 5.14 -27.58
N SER A 476 21.44 5.09 -28.11
CA SER A 476 21.77 5.61 -29.43
C SER A 476 20.57 5.46 -30.40
N LEU A 477 19.92 6.56 -30.72
CA LEU A 477 19.35 6.72 -32.00
C LEU A 477 20.53 6.57 -33.02
N LYS A 478 20.80 5.34 -33.41
CA LYS A 478 21.60 5.02 -34.59
C LYS A 478 20.69 4.60 -35.72
#